data_8ca4276795f53379fc95b8fb880fe376
#
_entry.id   8ca4276795f53379fc95b8fb880fe376
#
_cell.length_a   1.000
_cell.length_b   1.000
_cell.length_c   1.000
_cell.angle_alpha   90.00
_cell.angle_beta   90.00
_cell.angle_gamma   90.00
#
_symmetry.space_group_name_H-M   'P 1'
#
loop_
_entity.id
_entity.type
_entity.pdbx_description
1 polymer ?
#
loop_
_entity_poly.entity_id
_entity_poly.type
_entity_poly.pdbx_seq_one_letter_code
_entity_poly.pdbx_strand_id
1 'polypeptide(L)'
;MISFKKLSSFLFVAAFVAAFGSVSGASAQAAQISWTACPIEDYPTLQCGTFKVPYDYGKPNGKQFTLALQKLPAAGTRIGTLFTNPGGPGEEGRNSWTIPANSQSLRGSFDLVGFDPRGIGETRPAFDCEAAGPVAPPNTLRINWVRLSVQQGRITGAANRACQRKSADFIAHVGTNNVVRDLDAMRAAVGDSKLTFWGMSYGTTIGSVYAYRYPQRVRAILLDGTVAPNLTWASYQEWGTDRAVDETLRFIRSVSPASYAAVISTRNSLLASPLDIGTAGNRAWVSANNWLTTLAYPLVNSQRNWPQIIPVAKVVAQARIVGAGGDEARAALRTMFSVEPEGVGGKGANENYAINCLDYAGHPGARQRAQIVRNVVSRAPVFGGRLVTPTVNACVGFTFRPDPIPRLASRASLARIRNLKLAISNSSADPATPLVWGRAMIKTFPSAFAVTQLGGNHVNFLRTESDCVDDPLREYLLTLKMAPRRTTCLFTAPAGLDMSAVAASKRTLDPDAVVETILRNNRLSGK
;
A
#
# COMPACT_ATOMS: atom_id res chain seq x y z
N MET A 1 87.41 -11.54 16.15
CA MET A 1 88.58 -11.35 15.23
C MET A 1 87.99 -10.81 13.90
N ILE A 2 88.31 -9.57 13.59
CA ILE A 2 88.79 -9.07 12.31
C ILE A 2 87.75 -9.20 11.16
N SER A 3 87.41 -8.22 10.34
CA SER A 3 87.99 -6.89 10.01
C SER A 3 87.03 -6.13 9.12
N PHE A 4 87.02 -4.79 9.30
CA PHE A 4 86.43 -3.81 8.42
C PHE A 4 86.91 -3.90 6.95
N LYS A 5 86.04 -3.62 5.99
CA LYS A 5 86.46 -2.79 4.85
C LYS A 5 85.26 -1.95 4.35
N LYS A 6 85.44 -0.61 4.44
CA LYS A 6 84.73 0.46 3.76
C LYS A 6 85.00 0.36 2.26
N LEU A 7 83.99 0.65 1.46
CA LEU A 7 84.24 1.38 0.20
C LEU A 7 83.09 2.34 -0.13
N SER A 8 83.52 3.50 -0.53
CA SER A 8 82.78 4.76 -0.70
C SER A 8 81.97 4.82 -2.00
N SER A 9 80.86 5.52 -1.93
CA SER A 9 80.40 6.59 -2.82
C SER A 9 80.28 6.36 -4.32
N PHE A 10 79.10 6.54 -4.86
CA PHE A 10 78.85 7.55 -5.92
C PHE A 10 77.36 7.85 -5.97
N LEU A 11 76.97 9.13 -5.69
CA LEU A 11 75.67 9.69 -5.92
C LEU A 11 75.45 9.81 -7.42
N PHE A 12 74.36 9.21 -7.92
CA PHE A 12 73.72 9.65 -9.16
C PHE A 12 72.32 10.20 -8.80
N VAL A 13 72.21 11.51 -8.83
CA VAL A 13 70.92 12.21 -8.75
C VAL A 13 70.30 12.12 -10.13
N ALA A 14 69.33 11.22 -10.31
CA ALA A 14 68.46 11.23 -11.46
C ALA A 14 67.22 12.08 -11.11
N ALA A 15 67.12 13.27 -11.67
CA ALA A 15 65.91 14.11 -11.59
C ALA A 15 64.78 13.46 -12.38
N PHE A 16 63.84 12.84 -11.66
CA PHE A 16 62.54 12.42 -12.22
C PHE A 16 61.65 13.65 -12.19
N VAL A 17 61.44 14.31 -13.32
CA VAL A 17 60.38 15.29 -13.53
C VAL A 17 59.06 14.48 -13.59
N ALA A 18 58.36 14.42 -12.46
CA ALA A 18 57.01 13.91 -12.43
C ALA A 18 56.07 14.91 -13.11
N ALA A 19 55.69 14.63 -14.35
CA ALA A 19 54.56 15.29 -15.00
C ALA A 19 53.28 14.91 -14.26
N PHE A 20 52.83 15.72 -13.32
CA PHE A 20 51.47 15.63 -12.79
C PHE A 20 50.51 16.04 -13.92
N GLY A 21 50.09 15.07 -14.70
CA GLY A 21 48.89 15.21 -15.53
C GLY A 21 47.71 15.44 -14.61
N SER A 22 47.15 16.65 -14.64
CA SER A 22 45.88 16.98 -14.03
C SER A 22 44.83 16.05 -14.64
N VAL A 23 44.49 14.96 -13.96
CA VAL A 23 43.29 14.21 -14.24
C VAL A 23 42.13 15.15 -13.83
N SER A 24 41.61 15.87 -14.80
CA SER A 24 40.34 16.57 -14.67
C SER A 24 39.30 15.52 -14.36
N GLY A 25 39.03 15.31 -13.08
CA GLY A 25 37.91 14.53 -12.64
C GLY A 25 36.67 15.19 -13.21
N ALA A 26 36.14 14.64 -14.31
CA ALA A 26 34.79 14.95 -14.73
C ALA A 26 33.89 14.69 -13.53
N SER A 27 33.46 15.71 -12.82
CA SER A 27 32.42 15.63 -11.83
C SER A 27 31.21 15.06 -12.57
N ALA A 28 30.86 13.80 -12.30
CA ALA A 28 29.64 13.22 -12.82
C ALA A 28 28.50 14.17 -12.39
N GLN A 29 27.99 14.92 -13.35
CA GLN A 29 26.89 15.86 -13.13
C GLN A 29 25.74 15.04 -12.54
N ALA A 30 25.33 15.37 -11.32
CA ALA A 30 24.24 14.67 -10.65
C ALA A 30 23.04 14.67 -11.59
N ALA A 31 22.47 13.49 -11.85
CA ALA A 31 21.31 13.36 -12.73
C ALA A 31 20.23 14.32 -12.23
N GLN A 32 19.73 15.18 -13.11
CA GLN A 32 18.70 16.17 -12.79
C GLN A 32 17.34 15.69 -13.28
N ILE A 33 16.27 16.07 -12.56
CA ILE A 33 14.91 15.87 -13.01
C ILE A 33 14.60 16.95 -14.06
N SER A 34 14.14 16.53 -15.23
CA SER A 34 13.67 17.45 -16.26
C SER A 34 12.22 17.83 -15.96
N TRP A 35 12.00 19.07 -15.54
CA TRP A 35 10.68 19.61 -15.21
C TRP A 35 10.11 20.43 -16.36
N THR A 36 8.82 20.24 -16.67
CA THR A 36 8.04 21.03 -17.64
C THR A 36 6.73 21.46 -16.99
N ALA A 37 6.19 22.61 -17.39
CA ALA A 37 4.86 23.02 -16.93
C ALA A 37 3.80 22.04 -17.45
N CYS A 38 2.90 21.59 -16.58
CA CYS A 38 1.71 20.79 -16.93
C CYS A 38 0.52 21.22 -16.08
N PRO A 39 0.08 22.48 -16.20
CA PRO A 39 -0.95 23.07 -15.37
C PRO A 39 -2.29 22.34 -15.52
N ILE A 40 -3.03 22.26 -14.41
CA ILE A 40 -4.43 21.87 -14.37
C ILE A 40 -5.23 22.99 -13.71
N GLU A 41 -6.54 23.01 -13.88
CA GLU A 41 -7.42 24.11 -13.44
C GLU A 41 -7.16 24.56 -12.00
N ASP A 42 -7.15 23.62 -11.04
CA ASP A 42 -6.94 23.93 -9.62
C ASP A 42 -5.47 24.20 -9.24
N TYR A 43 -4.52 23.82 -10.10
CA TYR A 43 -3.08 23.86 -9.80
C TYR A 43 -2.26 24.38 -11.00
N PRO A 44 -2.34 25.69 -11.30
CA PRO A 44 -1.71 26.28 -12.48
C PRO A 44 -0.17 26.24 -12.44
N THR A 45 0.44 26.02 -11.28
CA THR A 45 1.90 25.92 -11.09
C THR A 45 2.42 24.47 -11.14
N LEU A 46 1.55 23.48 -11.41
CA LEU A 46 1.94 22.09 -11.47
C LEU A 46 3.00 21.85 -12.54
N GLN A 47 3.99 21.03 -12.20
CA GLN A 47 5.08 20.63 -13.09
C GLN A 47 5.08 19.10 -13.25
N CYS A 48 5.25 18.64 -14.47
CA CYS A 48 5.52 17.25 -14.79
C CYS A 48 7.03 17.06 -14.96
N GLY A 49 7.54 15.92 -14.50
CA GLY A 49 8.97 15.65 -14.53
C GLY A 49 9.31 14.26 -15.04
N THR A 50 10.50 14.12 -15.59
CA THR A 50 11.06 12.81 -15.91
C THR A 50 12.43 12.65 -15.27
N PHE A 51 12.73 11.43 -14.81
CA PHE A 51 13.99 11.10 -14.18
C PHE A 51 14.48 9.72 -14.61
N LYS A 52 15.72 9.65 -15.12
CA LYS A 52 16.31 8.39 -15.58
C LYS A 52 17.01 7.66 -14.45
N VAL A 53 16.72 6.36 -14.29
CA VAL A 53 17.36 5.46 -13.34
C VAL A 53 17.72 4.14 -14.01
N PRO A 54 18.85 3.47 -13.64
CA PRO A 54 19.22 2.23 -14.27
C PRO A 54 18.25 1.09 -13.88
N TYR A 55 18.01 0.13 -14.76
CA TYR A 55 17.30 -1.10 -14.39
C TYR A 55 18.00 -1.78 -13.22
N ASP A 56 19.29 -1.99 -13.38
CA ASP A 56 20.17 -2.63 -12.41
C ASP A 56 21.20 -1.62 -11.92
N TYR A 57 21.17 -1.26 -10.66
CA TYR A 57 22.14 -0.38 -10.03
C TYR A 57 23.56 -0.97 -9.99
N GLY A 58 23.73 -2.28 -10.22
CA GLY A 58 25.03 -2.89 -10.47
C GLY A 58 25.57 -2.64 -11.88
N LYS A 59 24.71 -2.15 -12.79
CA LYS A 59 25.04 -1.81 -14.19
C LYS A 59 24.50 -0.43 -14.55
N PRO A 60 25.02 0.66 -13.95
CA PRO A 60 24.43 1.99 -14.02
C PRO A 60 24.35 2.56 -15.45
N ASN A 61 25.23 2.11 -16.35
CA ASN A 61 25.26 2.52 -17.77
C ASN A 61 24.43 1.59 -18.67
N GLY A 62 23.67 0.64 -18.11
CA GLY A 62 22.81 -0.28 -18.85
C GLY A 62 21.47 0.34 -19.24
N LYS A 63 20.47 -0.53 -19.49
CA LYS A 63 19.09 -0.10 -19.74
C LYS A 63 18.55 0.73 -18.59
N GLN A 64 17.67 1.70 -18.89
CA GLN A 64 17.17 2.67 -17.91
C GLN A 64 15.65 2.74 -17.93
N PHE A 65 15.05 2.93 -16.75
CA PHE A 65 13.71 3.46 -16.64
C PHE A 65 13.73 4.99 -16.77
N THR A 66 12.69 5.53 -17.38
CA THR A 66 12.35 6.95 -17.28
C THR A 66 11.15 7.06 -16.36
N LEU A 67 11.40 7.43 -15.11
CA LEU A 67 10.36 7.62 -14.10
C LEU A 67 9.54 8.87 -14.45
N ALA A 68 8.22 8.80 -14.26
CA ALA A 68 7.32 9.93 -14.39
C ALA A 68 7.02 10.52 -13.00
N LEU A 69 7.07 11.84 -12.89
CA LEU A 69 6.85 12.59 -11.65
C LEU A 69 5.89 13.75 -11.89
N GLN A 70 5.21 14.17 -10.83
CA GLN A 70 4.55 15.47 -10.75
C GLN A 70 5.02 16.21 -9.50
N LYS A 71 5.17 17.54 -9.63
CA LYS A 71 5.56 18.42 -8.55
C LYS A 71 4.62 19.61 -8.47
N LEU A 72 3.98 19.80 -7.31
CA LEU A 72 3.34 21.04 -6.96
C LEU A 72 4.34 21.88 -6.13
N PRO A 73 4.90 22.99 -6.65
CA PRO A 73 5.83 23.81 -5.92
C PRO A 73 5.22 24.38 -4.63
N ALA A 74 6.05 24.61 -3.62
CA ALA A 74 5.63 25.25 -2.37
C ALA A 74 5.01 26.62 -2.64
N ALA A 75 3.87 26.89 -1.98
CA ALA A 75 3.18 28.18 -2.10
C ALA A 75 3.75 29.28 -1.18
N GLY A 76 4.68 28.93 -0.30
CA GLY A 76 5.34 29.85 0.65
C GLY A 76 6.82 29.55 0.81
N THR A 77 7.36 29.71 2.02
CA THR A 77 8.79 29.45 2.28
C THR A 77 9.08 27.96 2.27
N ARG A 78 9.79 27.51 1.24
CA ARG A 78 10.16 26.10 1.05
C ARG A 78 11.16 25.63 2.12
N ILE A 79 10.85 24.54 2.81
CA ILE A 79 11.73 23.84 3.76
C ILE A 79 12.29 22.52 3.22
N GLY A 80 11.82 22.06 2.07
CA GLY A 80 12.26 20.85 1.41
C GLY A 80 11.20 20.27 0.48
N THR A 81 11.41 19.03 0.03
CA THR A 81 10.45 18.27 -0.77
C THR A 81 9.76 17.21 0.09
N LEU A 82 8.43 17.17 0.07
CA LEU A 82 7.65 16.04 0.60
C LEU A 82 7.35 15.07 -0.55
N PHE A 83 8.05 13.95 -0.57
CA PHE A 83 7.74 12.86 -1.47
C PHE A 83 6.59 12.02 -0.92
N THR A 84 5.68 11.60 -1.80
CA THR A 84 4.53 10.76 -1.43
C THR A 84 4.46 9.50 -2.29
N ASN A 85 3.91 8.40 -1.72
CA ASN A 85 3.59 7.20 -2.46
C ASN A 85 2.30 6.58 -1.90
N PRO A 86 1.27 6.32 -2.73
CA PRO A 86 -0.06 5.85 -2.30
C PRO A 86 -0.07 4.38 -1.88
N GLY A 87 0.84 3.57 -2.40
CA GLY A 87 0.95 2.15 -2.08
C GLY A 87 0.62 1.21 -3.22
N GLY A 88 -0.32 0.32 -2.99
CA GLY A 88 -0.64 -0.81 -3.83
C GLY A 88 0.03 -2.09 -3.32
N PRO A 89 1.22 -2.52 -3.79
CA PRO A 89 2.06 -1.93 -4.84
C PRO A 89 1.41 -1.96 -6.22
N GLY A 90 1.93 -1.17 -7.15
CA GLY A 90 1.45 -1.13 -8.53
C GLY A 90 0.45 -0.01 -8.83
N GLU A 91 0.18 0.87 -7.84
CA GLU A 91 -0.62 2.08 -8.07
C GLU A 91 0.23 3.22 -8.63
N GLU A 92 -0.40 4.03 -9.49
CA GLU A 92 0.19 5.26 -10.00
C GLU A 92 0.41 6.24 -8.84
N GLY A 93 1.65 6.69 -8.67
CA GLY A 93 2.03 7.52 -7.54
C GLY A 93 2.25 9.00 -7.88
N ARG A 94 2.35 9.34 -9.17
CA ARG A 94 2.69 10.72 -9.60
C ARG A 94 1.69 11.78 -9.14
N ASN A 95 0.42 11.43 -8.97
CA ASN A 95 -0.64 12.32 -8.49
C ASN A 95 -0.88 12.26 -6.96
N SER A 96 -0.12 11.48 -6.23
CA SER A 96 -0.30 11.32 -4.77
C SER A 96 -0.02 12.60 -3.97
N TRP A 97 0.59 13.61 -4.57
CA TRP A 97 0.75 14.94 -4.02
C TRP A 97 -0.59 15.66 -3.74
N THR A 98 -1.68 15.26 -4.38
CA THR A 98 -3.01 15.87 -4.20
C THR A 98 -3.51 15.79 -2.76
N ILE A 99 -3.14 14.73 -2.02
CA ILE A 99 -3.58 14.55 -0.64
C ILE A 99 -2.95 15.61 0.28
N PRO A 100 -1.60 15.79 0.35
CA PRO A 100 -1.01 16.84 1.16
C PRO A 100 -1.30 18.25 0.64
N ALA A 101 -1.68 18.43 -0.63
CA ALA A 101 -2.06 19.73 -1.18
C ALA A 101 -3.30 20.33 -0.50
N ASN A 102 -4.18 19.49 0.08
CA ASN A 102 -5.32 19.95 0.88
C ASN A 102 -4.91 20.59 2.22
N SER A 103 -3.68 20.37 2.69
CA SER A 103 -3.15 21.03 3.88
C SER A 103 -2.39 22.29 3.49
N GLN A 104 -2.95 23.47 3.77
CA GLN A 104 -2.31 24.76 3.47
C GLN A 104 -0.90 24.86 4.04
N SER A 105 -0.66 24.35 5.26
CA SER A 105 0.65 24.40 5.92
C SER A 105 1.68 23.52 5.22
N LEU A 106 1.31 22.31 4.77
CA LEU A 106 2.21 21.43 4.01
C LEU A 106 2.50 22.03 2.63
N ARG A 107 1.45 22.48 1.92
CA ARG A 107 1.58 23.15 0.62
C ARG A 107 2.40 24.44 0.72
N GLY A 108 2.26 25.20 1.82
CA GLY A 108 3.03 26.41 2.07
C GLY A 108 4.52 26.18 2.31
N SER A 109 4.90 24.96 2.74
CA SER A 109 6.24 24.66 3.24
C SER A 109 7.04 23.67 2.40
N PHE A 110 6.38 22.82 1.60
CA PHE A 110 7.05 21.79 0.81
C PHE A 110 6.73 21.88 -0.68
N ASP A 111 7.73 21.59 -1.51
CA ASP A 111 7.44 21.05 -2.83
C ASP A 111 6.80 19.68 -2.63
N LEU A 112 5.58 19.49 -3.14
CA LEU A 112 4.86 18.22 -3.03
C LEU A 112 5.15 17.39 -4.27
N VAL A 113 5.77 16.21 -4.12
CA VAL A 113 6.20 15.37 -5.24
C VAL A 113 5.63 13.97 -5.12
N GLY A 114 4.90 13.57 -6.16
CA GLY A 114 4.52 12.19 -6.41
C GLY A 114 5.29 11.62 -7.59
N PHE A 115 5.46 10.31 -7.64
CA PHE A 115 6.16 9.61 -8.73
C PHE A 115 5.53 8.24 -9.00
N ASP A 116 5.52 7.86 -10.27
CA ASP A 116 5.18 6.51 -10.68
C ASP A 116 6.41 5.62 -10.52
N PRO A 117 6.33 4.55 -9.71
CA PRO A 117 7.44 3.62 -9.56
C PRO A 117 7.81 2.92 -10.87
N ARG A 118 8.90 2.17 -10.85
CA ARG A 118 9.38 1.35 -11.96
C ARG A 118 8.28 0.47 -12.51
N GLY A 119 8.03 0.52 -13.81
CA GLY A 119 7.04 -0.29 -14.51
C GLY A 119 5.59 0.19 -14.39
N ILE A 120 5.31 1.25 -13.63
CA ILE A 120 3.96 1.70 -13.27
C ILE A 120 3.60 2.99 -14.00
N GLY A 121 2.32 3.16 -14.32
CA GLY A 121 1.72 4.39 -14.81
C GLY A 121 2.42 4.93 -16.07
N GLU A 122 2.86 6.17 -16.01
CA GLU A 122 3.57 6.85 -17.10
C GLU A 122 5.09 6.60 -17.09
N THR A 123 5.64 5.88 -16.11
CA THR A 123 7.05 5.44 -16.14
C THR A 123 7.28 4.49 -17.30
N ARG A 124 8.38 4.61 -18.01
CA ARG A 124 8.72 3.78 -19.18
C ARG A 124 10.05 3.04 -18.96
N PRO A 125 10.10 1.74 -19.33
CA PRO A 125 8.97 0.93 -19.77
C PRO A 125 7.93 0.71 -18.66
N ALA A 126 6.68 0.45 -19.04
CA ALA A 126 5.61 0.09 -18.13
C ALA A 126 5.15 -1.37 -18.39
N PHE A 127 4.50 -1.95 -17.42
CA PHE A 127 3.78 -3.20 -17.63
C PHE A 127 2.65 -3.01 -18.66
N ASP A 128 2.53 -3.98 -19.55
CA ASP A 128 1.42 -4.13 -20.49
C ASP A 128 0.88 -5.56 -20.36
N CYS A 129 0.26 -5.82 -19.21
CA CYS A 129 -0.18 -7.16 -18.83
C CYS A 129 -1.70 -7.19 -18.66
N GLU A 130 -2.32 -8.23 -19.20
CA GLU A 130 -3.73 -8.52 -18.90
C GLU A 130 -3.84 -9.29 -17.59
N ALA A 131 -4.62 -8.77 -16.66
CA ALA A 131 -4.86 -9.42 -15.40
C ALA A 131 -5.73 -10.68 -15.58
N ALA A 132 -5.41 -11.70 -14.79
CA ALA A 132 -6.29 -12.85 -14.67
C ALA A 132 -7.53 -12.46 -13.86
N GLY A 133 -8.69 -12.50 -14.49
CA GLY A 133 -9.95 -12.32 -13.78
C GLY A 133 -10.12 -13.35 -12.65
N PRO A 134 -10.84 -13.00 -11.56
CA PRO A 134 -11.14 -13.92 -10.49
C PRO A 134 -12.12 -15.00 -10.94
N VAL A 135 -11.89 -16.23 -10.48
CA VAL A 135 -12.89 -17.32 -10.66
C VAL A 135 -14.12 -17.00 -9.83
N ALA A 136 -15.27 -16.87 -10.49
CA ALA A 136 -16.53 -16.61 -9.81
C ALA A 136 -16.92 -17.83 -8.93
N PRO A 137 -17.11 -17.65 -7.63
CA PRO A 137 -17.58 -18.74 -6.78
C PRO A 137 -19.07 -19.01 -7.02
N PRO A 138 -19.53 -20.27 -6.82
CA PRO A 138 -20.94 -20.61 -6.95
C PRO A 138 -21.79 -19.86 -5.93
N ASN A 139 -23.06 -19.59 -6.28
CA ASN A 139 -24.00 -18.92 -5.38
C ASN A 139 -24.56 -19.90 -4.32
N THR A 140 -23.73 -20.29 -3.38
CA THR A 140 -24.04 -21.20 -2.28
C THR A 140 -23.31 -20.81 -1.01
N LEU A 141 -23.82 -21.22 0.16
CA LEU A 141 -23.15 -21.04 1.46
C LEU A 141 -21.91 -21.95 1.61
N ARG A 142 -21.96 -23.14 1.01
CA ARG A 142 -20.88 -24.13 1.12
C ARG A 142 -19.98 -24.08 -0.11
N ILE A 143 -19.00 -23.17 -0.07
CA ILE A 143 -18.04 -23.01 -1.14
C ILE A 143 -16.76 -23.78 -0.80
N ASN A 144 -16.30 -24.64 -1.72
CA ASN A 144 -14.98 -25.26 -1.62
C ASN A 144 -13.90 -24.28 -2.10
N TRP A 145 -13.51 -23.36 -1.22
CA TRP A 145 -12.51 -22.32 -1.52
C TRP A 145 -11.15 -22.90 -1.91
N VAL A 146 -10.75 -24.06 -1.38
CA VAL A 146 -9.49 -24.72 -1.76
C VAL A 146 -9.55 -25.15 -3.22
N ARG A 147 -10.66 -25.75 -3.67
CA ARG A 147 -10.85 -26.15 -5.08
C ARG A 147 -10.83 -24.93 -6.01
N LEU A 148 -11.53 -23.85 -5.64
CA LEU A 148 -11.53 -22.60 -6.40
C LEU A 148 -10.13 -21.97 -6.46
N SER A 149 -9.38 -21.99 -5.36
CA SER A 149 -8.01 -21.50 -5.33
C SER A 149 -7.08 -22.30 -6.26
N VAL A 150 -7.24 -23.62 -6.38
CA VAL A 150 -6.50 -24.42 -7.36
C VAL A 150 -6.84 -24.01 -8.79
N GLN A 151 -8.10 -23.79 -9.10
CA GLN A 151 -8.55 -23.32 -10.42
C GLN A 151 -7.98 -21.92 -10.71
N GLN A 152 -8.11 -20.98 -9.76
CA GLN A 152 -7.55 -19.65 -9.86
C GLN A 152 -6.04 -19.69 -10.10
N GLY A 153 -5.31 -20.55 -9.40
CA GLY A 153 -3.87 -20.67 -9.56
C GLY A 153 -3.42 -21.08 -10.98
N ARG A 154 -4.24 -21.86 -11.69
CA ARG A 154 -3.96 -22.20 -13.12
C ARG A 154 -4.10 -20.97 -14.01
N ILE A 155 -5.17 -20.18 -13.82
CA ILE A 155 -5.48 -18.98 -14.61
C ILE A 155 -4.44 -17.89 -14.30
N THR A 156 -4.21 -17.59 -13.03
CA THR A 156 -3.19 -16.62 -12.59
C THR A 156 -1.80 -17.02 -13.09
N GLY A 157 -1.46 -18.31 -13.00
CA GLY A 157 -0.16 -18.78 -13.48
C GLY A 157 0.04 -18.64 -14.99
N ALA A 158 -1.01 -18.77 -15.79
CA ALA A 158 -0.95 -18.53 -17.24
C ALA A 158 -0.76 -17.04 -17.54
N ALA A 159 -1.54 -16.17 -16.90
CA ALA A 159 -1.43 -14.72 -17.05
C ALA A 159 -0.07 -14.19 -16.59
N ASN A 160 0.45 -14.64 -15.43
CA ASN A 160 1.76 -14.24 -14.92
C ASN A 160 2.90 -14.67 -15.85
N ARG A 161 2.84 -15.87 -16.45
CA ARG A 161 3.84 -16.28 -17.46
C ARG A 161 3.77 -15.41 -18.70
N ALA A 162 2.57 -15.04 -19.15
CA ALA A 162 2.40 -14.13 -20.30
C ALA A 162 2.96 -12.73 -19.98
N CYS A 163 2.62 -12.20 -18.81
CA CYS A 163 3.14 -10.92 -18.32
C CYS A 163 4.67 -10.93 -18.21
N GLN A 164 5.25 -11.98 -17.62
CA GLN A 164 6.71 -12.10 -17.53
C GLN A 164 7.39 -12.14 -18.89
N ARG A 165 6.80 -12.77 -19.89
CA ARG A 165 7.37 -12.76 -21.26
C ARG A 165 7.35 -11.37 -21.89
N LYS A 166 6.23 -10.63 -21.74
CA LYS A 166 6.11 -9.25 -22.26
C LYS A 166 7.08 -8.29 -21.56
N SER A 167 7.33 -8.49 -20.27
CA SER A 167 8.11 -7.61 -19.40
C SER A 167 9.49 -8.18 -19.05
N ALA A 168 10.00 -9.17 -19.79
CA ALA A 168 11.20 -9.95 -19.47
C ALA A 168 12.43 -9.09 -19.18
N ASP A 169 12.57 -7.96 -19.87
CA ASP A 169 13.71 -7.06 -19.77
C ASP A 169 13.81 -6.35 -18.41
N PHE A 170 12.68 -6.06 -17.76
CA PHE A 170 12.66 -5.19 -16.59
C PHE A 170 11.95 -5.77 -15.36
N ILE A 171 11.13 -6.82 -15.51
CA ILE A 171 10.30 -7.34 -14.41
C ILE A 171 11.11 -7.74 -13.16
N ALA A 172 12.33 -8.22 -13.32
CA ALA A 172 13.21 -8.58 -12.20
C ALA A 172 13.77 -7.36 -11.43
N HIS A 173 13.53 -6.15 -11.92
CA HIS A 173 14.10 -4.91 -11.38
C HIS A 173 13.07 -3.95 -10.78
N VAL A 174 11.78 -4.33 -10.71
CA VAL A 174 10.71 -3.44 -10.22
C VAL A 174 10.48 -3.50 -8.71
N GLY A 175 11.17 -4.39 -7.98
CA GLY A 175 10.99 -4.56 -6.53
C GLY A 175 11.41 -3.35 -5.70
N THR A 176 10.91 -3.32 -4.46
CA THR A 176 11.11 -2.22 -3.49
C THR A 176 12.58 -1.87 -3.24
N ASN A 177 13.50 -2.83 -3.29
CA ASN A 177 14.92 -2.55 -3.11
C ASN A 177 15.45 -1.53 -4.13
N ASN A 178 14.97 -1.58 -5.37
CA ASN A 178 15.34 -0.64 -6.42
C ASN A 178 14.54 0.67 -6.32
N VAL A 179 13.23 0.60 -6.02
CA VAL A 179 12.40 1.81 -5.79
C VAL A 179 12.99 2.70 -4.69
N VAL A 180 13.51 2.12 -3.63
CA VAL A 180 14.19 2.84 -2.54
C VAL A 180 15.47 3.54 -3.02
N ARG A 181 16.23 2.94 -3.94
CA ARG A 181 17.40 3.57 -4.56
C ARG A 181 16.98 4.73 -5.48
N ASP A 182 15.88 4.54 -6.23
CA ASP A 182 15.31 5.59 -7.06
C ASP A 182 14.88 6.79 -6.22
N LEU A 183 14.19 6.54 -5.09
CA LEU A 183 13.75 7.57 -4.17
C LEU A 183 14.94 8.37 -3.60
N ASP A 184 16.05 7.71 -3.27
CA ASP A 184 17.25 8.41 -2.82
C ASP A 184 17.92 9.21 -3.94
N ALA A 185 17.91 8.70 -5.17
CA ALA A 185 18.41 9.41 -6.34
C ALA A 185 17.55 10.65 -6.66
N MET A 186 16.20 10.51 -6.60
CA MET A 186 15.28 11.65 -6.77
C MET A 186 15.46 12.70 -5.67
N ARG A 187 15.61 12.27 -4.39
CA ARG A 187 15.93 13.19 -3.28
C ARG A 187 17.18 14.02 -3.58
N ALA A 188 18.23 13.37 -4.06
CA ALA A 188 19.47 14.07 -4.42
C ALA A 188 19.27 15.01 -5.62
N ALA A 189 18.49 14.59 -6.61
CA ALA A 189 18.22 15.36 -7.83
C ALA A 189 17.38 16.62 -7.57
N VAL A 190 16.54 16.65 -6.53
CA VAL A 190 15.84 17.89 -6.10
C VAL A 190 16.67 18.76 -5.15
N GLY A 191 17.91 18.36 -4.83
CA GLY A 191 18.83 19.11 -3.98
C GLY A 191 18.65 18.95 -2.48
N ASP A 192 17.78 18.02 -2.02
CA ASP A 192 17.55 17.82 -0.60
C ASP A 192 18.60 16.89 0.02
N SER A 193 19.29 17.34 1.09
CA SER A 193 20.29 16.52 1.79
C SER A 193 19.68 15.33 2.53
N LYS A 194 18.41 15.44 2.94
CA LYS A 194 17.65 14.41 3.67
C LYS A 194 16.24 14.31 3.14
N LEU A 195 15.69 13.09 3.15
CA LEU A 195 14.35 12.75 2.67
C LEU A 195 13.27 13.19 3.68
N THR A 196 12.23 13.87 3.19
CA THR A 196 10.91 13.90 3.82
C THR A 196 9.96 13.06 2.97
N PHE A 197 9.32 12.06 3.60
CA PHE A 197 8.51 11.07 2.89
C PHE A 197 7.24 10.73 3.65
N TRP A 198 6.13 10.66 2.93
CA TRP A 198 4.89 10.09 3.41
C TRP A 198 4.54 8.87 2.57
N GLY A 199 4.70 7.70 3.16
CA GLY A 199 4.32 6.42 2.58
C GLY A 199 2.98 5.96 3.13
N MET A 200 2.05 5.67 2.23
CA MET A 200 0.72 5.15 2.54
C MET A 200 0.66 3.66 2.17
N SER A 201 0.03 2.83 3.01
CA SER A 201 -0.15 1.40 2.68
C SER A 201 1.18 0.71 2.35
N TYR A 202 1.32 0.09 1.17
CA TYR A 202 2.61 -0.44 0.71
C TYR A 202 3.72 0.62 0.66
N GLY A 203 3.41 1.91 0.47
CA GLY A 203 4.39 2.98 0.56
C GLY A 203 5.13 3.01 1.91
N THR A 204 4.55 2.44 2.96
CA THR A 204 5.21 2.25 4.27
C THR A 204 6.34 1.23 4.21
N THR A 205 6.26 0.25 3.31
CA THR A 205 7.37 -0.67 3.02
C THR A 205 8.52 0.09 2.38
N ILE A 206 8.25 0.97 1.39
CA ILE A 206 9.26 1.84 0.78
C ILE A 206 9.93 2.70 1.86
N GLY A 207 9.12 3.40 2.70
CA GLY A 207 9.63 4.27 3.76
C GLY A 207 10.47 3.55 4.81
N SER A 208 10.03 2.37 5.25
CA SER A 208 10.75 1.57 6.26
C SER A 208 12.06 0.98 5.72
N VAL A 209 12.07 0.51 4.48
CA VAL A 209 13.29 0.02 3.80
C VAL A 209 14.26 1.18 3.52
N TYR A 210 13.74 2.36 3.14
CA TYR A 210 14.57 3.56 2.99
C TYR A 210 15.23 3.94 4.32
N ALA A 211 14.46 4.01 5.40
CA ALA A 211 14.97 4.32 6.74
C ALA A 211 16.09 3.33 7.18
N TYR A 212 15.95 2.06 6.84
CA TYR A 212 17.00 1.05 7.09
C TYR A 212 18.23 1.25 6.21
N ARG A 213 18.04 1.50 4.91
CA ARG A 213 19.12 1.57 3.93
C ARG A 213 19.92 2.88 4.07
N TYR A 214 19.24 3.99 4.33
CA TYR A 214 19.79 5.34 4.37
C TYR A 214 19.45 6.10 5.67
N PRO A 215 19.75 5.57 6.86
CA PRO A 215 19.30 6.16 8.13
C PRO A 215 19.81 7.60 8.33
N GLN A 216 20.99 7.94 7.78
CA GLN A 216 21.58 9.29 7.88
C GLN A 216 20.93 10.30 6.91
N ARG A 217 20.16 9.80 5.93
CA ARG A 217 19.47 10.63 4.92
C ARG A 217 17.98 10.83 5.22
N VAL A 218 17.54 10.45 6.41
CA VAL A 218 16.15 10.66 6.85
C VAL A 218 16.05 12.03 7.54
N ARG A 219 15.13 12.91 7.03
CA ARG A 219 14.65 14.08 7.74
C ARG A 219 13.38 13.73 8.53
N ALA A 220 12.33 13.34 7.82
CA ALA A 220 11.05 12.92 8.40
C ALA A 220 10.43 11.82 7.54
N ILE A 221 9.91 10.77 8.16
CA ILE A 221 9.14 9.72 7.48
C ILE A 221 7.87 9.48 8.26
N LEU A 222 6.73 9.62 7.57
CA LEU A 222 5.42 9.20 8.03
C LEU A 222 5.04 7.89 7.36
N LEU A 223 4.77 6.86 8.16
CA LEU A 223 4.29 5.54 7.75
C LEU A 223 2.81 5.42 8.13
N ASP A 224 1.92 5.52 7.15
CA ASP A 224 0.47 5.61 7.36
C ASP A 224 -0.27 4.41 6.77
N GLY A 225 -1.01 3.67 7.59
CA GLY A 225 -1.58 2.37 7.20
C GLY A 225 -0.46 1.34 6.99
N THR A 226 0.27 0.99 8.04
CA THR A 226 1.56 0.31 7.93
C THR A 226 1.46 -1.16 7.57
N VAL A 227 2.26 -1.60 6.61
CA VAL A 227 2.58 -3.01 6.35
C VAL A 227 3.65 -3.46 7.33
N ALA A 228 3.45 -4.60 8.00
CA ALA A 228 4.41 -5.11 8.97
C ALA A 228 5.77 -5.44 8.35
N PRO A 229 6.88 -5.14 9.01
CA PRO A 229 8.18 -5.58 8.57
C PRO A 229 8.32 -7.10 8.76
N ASN A 230 9.21 -7.72 7.97
CA ASN A 230 9.60 -9.13 8.08
C ASN A 230 8.52 -10.16 7.72
N LEU A 231 7.52 -9.78 6.96
CA LEU A 231 6.54 -10.73 6.43
C LEU A 231 7.22 -11.67 5.41
N THR A 232 6.75 -12.91 5.40
CA THR A 232 6.86 -13.80 4.24
C THR A 232 5.59 -13.67 3.41
N TRP A 233 5.60 -14.10 2.15
CA TRP A 233 4.38 -14.07 1.36
C TRP A 233 3.24 -14.85 2.03
N ALA A 234 3.53 -16.00 2.63
CA ALA A 234 2.55 -16.78 3.38
C ALA A 234 1.95 -15.99 4.55
N SER A 235 2.78 -15.35 5.39
CA SER A 235 2.29 -14.59 6.53
C SER A 235 1.58 -13.30 6.12
N TYR A 236 1.94 -12.68 5.00
CA TYR A 236 1.21 -11.56 4.41
C TYR A 236 -0.24 -11.96 4.12
N GLN A 237 -0.46 -13.14 3.51
CA GLN A 237 -1.80 -13.66 3.19
C GLN A 237 -2.59 -14.05 4.45
N GLU A 238 -1.98 -14.72 5.41
CA GLU A 238 -2.67 -15.19 6.61
C GLU A 238 -3.11 -14.07 7.56
N TRP A 239 -2.38 -12.94 7.59
CA TRP A 239 -2.55 -11.88 8.57
C TRP A 239 -2.91 -10.52 7.96
N GLY A 240 -2.96 -10.41 6.64
CA GLY A 240 -3.15 -9.16 5.92
C GLY A 240 -4.58 -8.89 5.48
N THR A 241 -4.70 -8.20 4.37
CA THR A 241 -5.92 -7.68 3.76
C THR A 241 -7.04 -8.72 3.64
N ASP A 242 -6.70 -9.96 3.29
CA ASP A 242 -7.68 -11.03 3.07
C ASP A 242 -8.53 -11.36 4.31
N ARG A 243 -8.06 -10.97 5.48
CA ARG A 243 -8.71 -11.15 6.76
C ARG A 243 -9.24 -9.83 7.34
N ALA A 244 -8.56 -8.74 7.09
CA ALA A 244 -8.79 -7.45 7.73
C ALA A 244 -10.20 -6.91 7.46
N VAL A 245 -10.77 -7.13 6.26
CA VAL A 245 -12.13 -6.68 5.90
C VAL A 245 -13.20 -7.29 6.80
N ASP A 246 -13.08 -8.57 7.17
CA ASP A 246 -14.00 -9.19 8.16
C ASP A 246 -13.82 -8.60 9.56
N GLU A 247 -12.61 -8.14 9.94
CA GLU A 247 -12.36 -7.43 11.18
C GLU A 247 -13.02 -6.04 11.17
N THR A 248 -12.95 -5.34 10.05
CA THR A 248 -13.67 -4.08 9.83
C THR A 248 -15.19 -4.29 9.91
N LEU A 249 -15.70 -5.34 9.29
CA LEU A 249 -17.13 -5.67 9.38
C LEU A 249 -17.57 -5.98 10.82
N ARG A 250 -16.72 -6.60 11.64
CA ARG A 250 -16.98 -6.79 13.09
C ARG A 250 -16.96 -5.46 13.84
N PHE A 251 -16.08 -4.54 13.49
CA PHE A 251 -16.08 -3.19 14.05
C PHE A 251 -17.38 -2.43 13.68
N ILE A 252 -17.81 -2.50 12.41
CA ILE A 252 -19.10 -1.94 11.97
C ILE A 252 -20.24 -2.51 12.83
N ARG A 253 -20.24 -3.82 13.12
CA ARG A 253 -21.24 -4.42 14.00
C ARG A 253 -21.28 -3.78 15.39
N SER A 254 -20.13 -3.33 15.92
CA SER A 254 -20.08 -2.71 17.24
C SER A 254 -20.57 -1.25 17.27
N VAL A 255 -20.44 -0.51 16.15
CA VAL A 255 -20.79 0.91 16.06
C VAL A 255 -22.09 1.16 15.30
N SER A 256 -22.47 0.29 14.37
CA SER A 256 -23.71 0.34 13.60
C SER A 256 -24.21 -1.09 13.31
N PRO A 257 -24.90 -1.74 14.29
CA PRO A 257 -25.47 -3.09 14.11
C PRO A 257 -26.40 -3.19 12.90
N ALA A 258 -27.13 -2.12 12.58
CA ALA A 258 -28.02 -2.06 11.42
C ALA A 258 -27.27 -2.17 10.09
N SER A 259 -26.14 -1.47 9.94
CA SER A 259 -25.28 -1.58 8.75
C SER A 259 -24.70 -2.99 8.61
N TYR A 260 -24.23 -3.60 9.71
CA TYR A 260 -23.80 -4.99 9.70
C TYR A 260 -24.92 -5.93 9.27
N ALA A 261 -26.11 -5.78 9.86
CA ALA A 261 -27.27 -6.60 9.52
C ALA A 261 -27.66 -6.45 8.04
N ALA A 262 -27.58 -5.25 7.48
CA ALA A 262 -27.84 -4.98 6.07
C ALA A 262 -26.90 -5.75 5.14
N VAL A 263 -25.58 -5.78 5.43
CA VAL A 263 -24.62 -6.59 4.64
C VAL A 263 -24.99 -8.08 4.67
N ILE A 264 -25.28 -8.62 5.86
CA ILE A 264 -25.50 -10.06 6.04
C ILE A 264 -26.86 -10.50 5.52
N SER A 265 -27.93 -9.73 5.80
CA SER A 265 -29.30 -10.07 5.36
C SER A 265 -29.42 -10.00 3.83
N THR A 266 -28.83 -8.99 3.19
CA THR A 266 -28.80 -8.89 1.73
C THR A 266 -28.05 -10.06 1.10
N ARG A 267 -26.88 -10.42 1.62
CA ARG A 267 -26.16 -11.63 1.19
C ARG A 267 -27.06 -12.87 1.28
N ASN A 268 -27.72 -13.08 2.43
CA ASN A 268 -28.55 -14.27 2.66
C ASN A 268 -29.78 -14.31 1.73
N SER A 269 -30.40 -13.16 1.50
CA SER A 269 -31.52 -13.03 0.54
C SER A 269 -31.08 -13.40 -0.89
N LEU A 270 -29.90 -12.94 -1.31
CA LEU A 270 -29.35 -13.25 -2.63
C LEU A 270 -28.86 -14.71 -2.76
N LEU A 271 -28.47 -15.34 -1.65
CA LEU A 271 -28.18 -16.78 -1.62
C LEU A 271 -29.44 -17.61 -1.84
N ALA A 272 -30.55 -17.22 -1.22
CA ALA A 272 -31.84 -17.91 -1.37
C ALA A 272 -32.42 -17.70 -2.77
N SER A 273 -32.31 -16.48 -3.32
CA SER A 273 -32.83 -16.13 -4.64
C SER A 273 -31.96 -15.03 -5.26
N PRO A 274 -31.10 -15.35 -6.22
CA PRO A 274 -30.40 -14.35 -7.01
C PRO A 274 -31.39 -13.37 -7.66
N LEU A 275 -30.97 -12.13 -7.87
CA LEU A 275 -31.79 -11.07 -8.44
C LEU A 275 -31.45 -10.88 -9.91
N ASP A 276 -32.43 -10.99 -10.81
CA ASP A 276 -32.27 -10.62 -12.21
C ASP A 276 -32.43 -9.11 -12.37
N ILE A 277 -31.39 -8.45 -12.84
CA ILE A 277 -31.36 -7.01 -13.15
C ILE A 277 -31.24 -6.77 -14.66
N GLY A 278 -31.34 -7.84 -15.48
CA GLY A 278 -31.23 -7.75 -16.94
C GLY A 278 -32.33 -6.92 -17.59
N THR A 279 -32.22 -6.82 -18.90
CA THR A 279 -33.23 -6.22 -19.79
C THR A 279 -33.80 -7.32 -20.71
N ALA A 280 -34.87 -6.99 -21.44
CA ALA A 280 -35.44 -7.93 -22.41
C ALA A 280 -34.34 -8.44 -23.38
N GLY A 281 -34.13 -9.76 -23.41
CA GLY A 281 -33.11 -10.39 -24.24
C GLY A 281 -31.69 -10.43 -23.68
N ASN A 282 -31.39 -9.75 -22.56
CA ASN A 282 -30.06 -9.76 -21.92
C ASN A 282 -30.20 -9.93 -20.39
N ARG A 283 -30.04 -11.14 -19.91
CA ARG A 283 -30.12 -11.45 -18.47
C ARG A 283 -28.82 -11.10 -17.76
N ALA A 284 -28.94 -10.41 -16.62
CA ALA A 284 -27.83 -10.08 -15.73
C ALA A 284 -28.24 -10.37 -14.27
N TRP A 285 -27.41 -11.12 -13.55
CA TRP A 285 -27.75 -11.62 -12.23
C TRP A 285 -26.88 -11.01 -11.14
N VAL A 286 -27.52 -10.51 -10.08
CA VAL A 286 -26.85 -10.18 -8.82
C VAL A 286 -26.94 -11.40 -7.90
N SER A 287 -25.81 -12.08 -7.72
CA SER A 287 -25.65 -13.15 -6.75
C SER A 287 -25.16 -12.61 -5.40
N ALA A 288 -25.16 -13.43 -4.36
CA ALA A 288 -24.52 -13.08 -3.09
C ALA A 288 -23.02 -12.75 -3.25
N ASN A 289 -22.36 -13.36 -4.23
CA ASN A 289 -20.96 -13.06 -4.52
C ASN A 289 -20.79 -11.67 -5.14
N ASN A 290 -21.60 -11.32 -6.15
CA ASN A 290 -21.59 -9.98 -6.73
C ASN A 290 -21.88 -8.93 -5.66
N TRP A 291 -22.90 -9.17 -4.80
CA TRP A 291 -23.16 -8.29 -3.66
C TRP A 291 -21.91 -8.06 -2.80
N LEU A 292 -21.25 -9.15 -2.36
CA LEU A 292 -20.11 -9.03 -1.48
C LEU A 292 -18.88 -8.41 -2.15
N THR A 293 -18.60 -8.73 -3.42
CA THR A 293 -17.36 -8.26 -4.07
C THR A 293 -17.52 -6.87 -4.70
N THR A 294 -18.64 -6.60 -5.35
CA THR A 294 -18.81 -5.37 -6.15
C THR A 294 -19.45 -4.24 -5.35
N LEU A 295 -20.36 -4.54 -4.42
CA LEU A 295 -21.06 -3.51 -3.65
C LEU A 295 -20.63 -3.45 -2.19
N ALA A 296 -20.71 -4.55 -1.45
CA ALA A 296 -20.44 -4.52 0.00
C ALA A 296 -18.96 -4.32 0.34
N TYR A 297 -18.04 -4.89 -0.44
CA TYR A 297 -16.59 -4.74 -0.20
C TYR A 297 -16.15 -3.26 -0.27
N PRO A 298 -16.44 -2.49 -1.34
CA PRO A 298 -16.07 -1.07 -1.38
C PRO A 298 -16.71 -0.25 -0.26
N LEU A 299 -17.95 -0.60 0.15
CA LEU A 299 -18.62 0.07 1.26
C LEU A 299 -17.96 -0.22 2.60
N VAL A 300 -17.63 -1.48 2.89
CA VAL A 300 -16.97 -1.88 4.14
C VAL A 300 -15.52 -1.41 4.20
N ASN A 301 -14.84 -1.41 3.06
CA ASN A 301 -13.42 -1.10 2.94
C ASN A 301 -13.07 0.38 3.19
N SER A 302 -14.05 1.27 3.24
CA SER A 302 -13.86 2.69 3.53
C SER A 302 -14.89 3.18 4.55
N GLN A 303 -14.43 3.66 5.70
CA GLN A 303 -15.30 4.18 6.77
C GLN A 303 -16.22 5.30 6.25
N ARG A 304 -15.76 6.14 5.36
CA ARG A 304 -16.56 7.21 4.73
C ARG A 304 -17.80 6.67 4.00
N ASN A 305 -17.74 5.45 3.49
CA ASN A 305 -18.82 4.81 2.74
C ASN A 305 -19.82 4.03 3.62
N TRP A 306 -19.55 3.83 4.92
CA TRP A 306 -20.44 3.07 5.80
C TRP A 306 -21.88 3.58 5.85
N PRO A 307 -22.16 4.89 5.80
CA PRO A 307 -23.53 5.40 5.72
C PRO A 307 -24.32 4.90 4.51
N GLN A 308 -23.64 4.51 3.43
CA GLN A 308 -24.28 4.02 2.20
C GLN A 308 -24.64 2.52 2.26
N ILE A 309 -24.20 1.78 3.27
CA ILE A 309 -24.46 0.33 3.37
C ILE A 309 -25.96 0.05 3.40
N ILE A 310 -26.72 0.74 4.26
CA ILE A 310 -28.17 0.57 4.38
C ILE A 310 -28.90 1.04 3.11
N PRO A 311 -28.67 2.25 2.57
CA PRO A 311 -29.26 2.68 1.32
C PRO A 311 -29.05 1.71 0.17
N VAL A 312 -27.84 1.23 -0.06
CA VAL A 312 -27.52 0.29 -1.15
C VAL A 312 -28.21 -1.07 -0.92
N ALA A 313 -28.27 -1.57 0.31
CA ALA A 313 -29.00 -2.78 0.64
C ALA A 313 -30.52 -2.64 0.37
N LYS A 314 -31.12 -1.46 0.63
CA LYS A 314 -32.52 -1.15 0.31
C LYS A 314 -32.75 -1.15 -1.20
N VAL A 315 -31.83 -0.62 -2.02
CA VAL A 315 -31.93 -0.68 -3.48
C VAL A 315 -32.00 -2.13 -3.97
N VAL A 316 -31.16 -3.03 -3.41
CA VAL A 316 -31.22 -4.47 -3.75
C VAL A 316 -32.57 -5.10 -3.36
N ALA A 317 -33.12 -4.74 -2.20
CA ALA A 317 -34.44 -5.22 -1.77
C ALA A 317 -35.57 -4.68 -2.67
N GLN A 318 -35.56 -3.39 -3.00
CA GLN A 318 -36.54 -2.73 -3.84
C GLN A 318 -36.54 -3.28 -5.29
N ALA A 319 -35.38 -3.62 -5.82
CA ALA A 319 -35.25 -4.20 -7.16
C ALA A 319 -36.00 -5.54 -7.33
N ARG A 320 -36.46 -6.19 -6.25
CA ARG A 320 -37.30 -7.38 -6.27
C ARG A 320 -38.77 -7.09 -6.48
N ILE A 321 -39.18 -5.83 -6.33
CA ILE A 321 -40.59 -5.42 -6.46
C ILE A 321 -40.92 -5.30 -7.96
N VAL A 322 -42.11 -5.76 -8.34
CA VAL A 322 -42.62 -5.60 -9.71
C VAL A 322 -43.22 -4.21 -9.87
N GLY A 323 -42.91 -3.55 -10.97
CA GLY A 323 -43.39 -2.21 -11.31
C GLY A 323 -42.31 -1.13 -11.29
N ALA A 324 -42.69 0.12 -11.53
CA ALA A 324 -41.78 1.23 -11.82
C ALA A 324 -40.66 1.42 -10.78
N GLY A 325 -40.95 1.40 -9.49
CA GLY A 325 -39.92 1.54 -8.44
C GLY A 325 -38.91 0.40 -8.43
N GLY A 326 -39.33 -0.84 -8.77
CA GLY A 326 -38.41 -1.96 -8.92
C GLY A 326 -37.56 -1.86 -10.19
N ASP A 327 -38.12 -1.32 -11.28
CA ASP A 327 -37.41 -1.09 -12.53
C ASP A 327 -36.32 -0.03 -12.38
N GLU A 328 -36.61 1.07 -11.68
CA GLU A 328 -35.61 2.07 -11.29
C GLU A 328 -34.48 1.47 -10.45
N ALA A 329 -34.81 0.69 -9.43
CA ALA A 329 -33.81 0.05 -8.59
C ALA A 329 -32.93 -0.94 -9.39
N ARG A 330 -33.52 -1.71 -10.33
CA ARG A 330 -32.75 -2.56 -11.26
C ARG A 330 -31.84 -1.75 -12.18
N ALA A 331 -32.31 -0.60 -12.68
CA ALA A 331 -31.50 0.32 -13.50
C ALA A 331 -30.30 0.88 -12.69
N ALA A 332 -30.54 1.33 -11.46
CA ALA A 332 -29.48 1.78 -10.56
C ALA A 332 -28.43 0.70 -10.30
N LEU A 333 -28.86 -0.54 -10.05
CA LEU A 333 -27.94 -1.66 -9.87
C LEU A 333 -27.13 -1.94 -11.14
N ARG A 334 -27.73 -1.90 -12.33
CA ARG A 334 -26.96 -2.05 -13.60
C ARG A 334 -25.86 -1.02 -13.69
N THR A 335 -26.13 0.23 -13.36
CA THR A 335 -25.11 1.30 -13.32
C THR A 335 -24.02 0.98 -12.29
N MET A 336 -24.38 0.58 -11.07
CA MET A 336 -23.41 0.23 -10.02
C MET A 336 -22.51 -0.96 -10.42
N PHE A 337 -23.05 -1.93 -11.17
CA PHE A 337 -22.30 -3.11 -11.64
C PHE A 337 -21.54 -2.86 -12.94
N SER A 338 -21.80 -1.78 -13.68
CA SER A 338 -21.05 -1.42 -14.89
C SER A 338 -19.71 -0.73 -14.57
N VAL A 339 -19.55 -0.24 -13.34
CA VAL A 339 -18.28 0.32 -12.87
C VAL A 339 -17.38 -0.85 -12.48
N GLU A 340 -16.28 -1.05 -13.20
CA GLU A 340 -15.29 -2.05 -12.82
C GLU A 340 -14.70 -1.73 -11.45
N PRO A 341 -14.71 -2.67 -10.50
CA PRO A 341 -14.09 -2.44 -9.20
C PRO A 341 -12.58 -2.31 -9.36
N GLU A 342 -12.02 -1.19 -8.93
CA GLU A 342 -10.58 -1.03 -8.82
C GLU A 342 -10.02 -2.08 -7.83
N GLY A 343 -8.94 -2.76 -8.21
CA GLY A 343 -8.05 -3.46 -7.29
C GLY A 343 -8.18 -4.98 -7.15
N VAL A 344 -9.27 -5.65 -7.55
CA VAL A 344 -9.35 -7.12 -7.49
C VAL A 344 -9.50 -7.71 -8.88
N GLY A 345 -8.37 -8.03 -9.53
CA GLY A 345 -8.33 -8.61 -10.89
C GLY A 345 -8.48 -7.59 -12.01
N GLY A 346 -8.47 -6.28 -11.71
CA GLY A 346 -8.45 -5.18 -12.68
C GLY A 346 -7.04 -4.81 -13.16
N LYS A 347 -6.93 -3.71 -13.92
CA LYS A 347 -5.65 -3.10 -14.32
C LYS A 347 -4.80 -2.87 -13.06
N GLY A 348 -3.53 -3.27 -13.06
CA GLY A 348 -2.64 -3.16 -11.88
C GLY A 348 -2.44 -4.46 -11.07
N ALA A 349 -3.26 -5.50 -11.26
CA ALA A 349 -3.14 -6.73 -10.46
C ALA A 349 -1.85 -7.52 -10.75
N ASN A 350 -1.39 -7.57 -12.00
CA ASN A 350 -0.16 -8.29 -12.36
C ASN A 350 1.08 -7.55 -11.87
N GLU A 351 1.08 -6.23 -11.90
CA GLU A 351 2.10 -5.35 -11.37
C GLU A 351 2.25 -5.54 -9.86
N ASN A 352 1.12 -5.51 -9.15
CA ASN A 352 1.06 -5.79 -7.73
C ASN A 352 1.66 -7.17 -7.40
N TYR A 353 1.27 -8.20 -8.17
CA TYR A 353 1.78 -9.55 -7.96
C TYR A 353 3.28 -9.65 -8.24
N ALA A 354 3.77 -9.06 -9.33
CA ALA A 354 5.18 -9.08 -9.68
C ALA A 354 6.04 -8.43 -8.59
N ILE A 355 5.65 -7.25 -8.09
CA ILE A 355 6.37 -6.52 -7.05
C ILE A 355 6.36 -7.31 -5.74
N ASN A 356 5.20 -7.78 -5.28
CA ASN A 356 5.10 -8.57 -4.05
C ASN A 356 5.90 -9.88 -4.14
N CYS A 357 5.94 -10.53 -5.31
CA CYS A 357 6.69 -11.77 -5.51
C CYS A 357 8.21 -11.55 -5.60
N LEU A 358 8.66 -10.35 -5.92
CA LEU A 358 10.06 -9.96 -5.78
C LEU A 358 10.40 -9.67 -4.31
N ASP A 359 9.55 -8.92 -3.62
CA ASP A 359 9.82 -8.37 -2.30
C ASP A 359 9.74 -9.39 -1.17
N TYR A 360 8.87 -10.40 -1.30
CA TYR A 360 8.65 -11.38 -0.24
C TYR A 360 9.22 -12.76 -0.61
N ALA A 361 10.06 -13.28 0.26
CA ALA A 361 10.52 -14.66 0.17
C ALA A 361 9.43 -15.66 0.63
N GLY A 362 9.64 -16.95 0.31
CA GLY A 362 8.79 -18.01 0.82
C GLY A 362 7.44 -18.13 0.10
N HIS A 363 7.47 -18.15 -1.22
CA HIS A 363 6.29 -18.43 -2.03
C HIS A 363 5.73 -19.82 -1.69
N PRO A 364 4.43 -19.90 -1.25
CA PRO A 364 3.90 -21.16 -0.75
C PRO A 364 3.67 -22.17 -1.87
N GLY A 365 4.05 -23.43 -1.63
CA GLY A 365 3.69 -24.56 -2.48
C GLY A 365 2.18 -24.88 -2.41
N ALA A 366 1.69 -25.76 -3.27
CA ALA A 366 0.24 -26.04 -3.40
C ALA A 366 -0.41 -26.47 -2.07
N ARG A 367 0.24 -27.33 -1.27
CA ARG A 367 -0.25 -27.76 0.04
C ARG A 367 -0.37 -26.60 1.02
N GLN A 368 0.64 -25.74 1.05
CA GLN A 368 0.67 -24.56 1.94
C GLN A 368 -0.39 -23.53 1.52
N ARG A 369 -0.58 -23.28 0.21
CA ARG A 369 -1.67 -22.43 -0.28
C ARG A 369 -3.04 -22.94 0.18
N ALA A 370 -3.29 -24.23 0.04
CA ALA A 370 -4.54 -24.83 0.52
C ALA A 370 -4.73 -24.64 2.04
N GLN A 371 -3.66 -24.72 2.83
CA GLN A 371 -3.73 -24.47 4.28
C GLN A 371 -4.01 -23.00 4.58
N ILE A 372 -3.35 -22.05 3.89
CA ILE A 372 -3.59 -20.61 4.02
C ILE A 372 -5.07 -20.30 3.73
N VAL A 373 -5.62 -20.83 2.62
CA VAL A 373 -7.05 -20.65 2.28
C VAL A 373 -7.95 -21.13 3.41
N ARG A 374 -7.73 -22.33 3.95
CA ARG A 374 -8.53 -22.85 5.09
C ARG A 374 -8.41 -21.93 6.31
N ASN A 375 -7.21 -21.50 6.66
CA ASN A 375 -6.96 -20.63 7.81
C ASN A 375 -7.64 -19.27 7.67
N VAL A 376 -7.56 -18.65 6.50
CA VAL A 376 -8.20 -17.36 6.23
C VAL A 376 -9.72 -17.50 6.28
N VAL A 377 -10.29 -18.47 5.58
CA VAL A 377 -11.74 -18.68 5.51
C VAL A 377 -12.35 -18.98 6.89
N SER A 378 -11.65 -19.72 7.75
CA SER A 378 -12.13 -20.00 9.12
C SER A 378 -12.19 -18.73 10.00
N ARG A 379 -11.37 -17.74 9.75
CA ARG A 379 -11.25 -16.50 10.54
C ARG A 379 -12.00 -15.31 9.92
N ALA A 380 -12.17 -15.34 8.60
CA ALA A 380 -12.84 -14.33 7.79
C ALA A 380 -13.93 -14.96 6.89
N PRO A 381 -15.06 -15.41 7.48
CA PRO A 381 -16.06 -16.22 6.77
C PRO A 381 -16.91 -15.43 5.77
N VAL A 382 -16.88 -14.09 5.80
CA VAL A 382 -17.70 -13.27 4.89
C VAL A 382 -16.92 -12.91 3.62
N PHE A 383 -15.74 -12.34 3.75
CA PHE A 383 -14.93 -11.86 2.63
C PHE A 383 -13.69 -12.73 2.37
N GLY A 384 -13.12 -13.36 3.40
CA GLY A 384 -11.78 -13.95 3.31
C GLY A 384 -11.58 -14.96 2.19
N GLY A 385 -12.58 -15.82 1.91
CA GLY A 385 -12.49 -16.80 0.82
C GLY A 385 -12.35 -16.14 -0.57
N ARG A 386 -13.05 -15.02 -0.76
CA ARG A 386 -13.04 -14.26 -2.02
C ARG A 386 -11.71 -13.54 -2.24
N LEU A 387 -11.17 -12.97 -1.17
CA LEU A 387 -9.93 -12.20 -1.22
C LEU A 387 -8.70 -13.10 -1.30
N VAL A 388 -8.63 -14.16 -0.47
CA VAL A 388 -7.46 -15.05 -0.43
C VAL A 388 -7.31 -15.92 -1.67
N THR A 389 -8.41 -16.23 -2.37
CA THR A 389 -8.36 -17.12 -3.55
C THR A 389 -7.49 -16.59 -4.68
N PRO A 390 -7.59 -15.33 -5.14
CA PRO A 390 -6.65 -14.76 -6.09
C PRO A 390 -5.27 -14.51 -5.49
N THR A 391 -5.19 -13.90 -4.31
CA THR A 391 -3.95 -13.37 -3.74
C THR A 391 -2.97 -14.47 -3.32
N VAL A 392 -3.44 -15.60 -2.76
CA VAL A 392 -2.56 -16.73 -2.40
C VAL A 392 -1.86 -17.35 -3.61
N ASN A 393 -2.40 -17.13 -4.80
CA ASN A 393 -1.86 -17.61 -6.07
C ASN A 393 -1.04 -16.56 -6.84
N ALA A 394 -0.89 -15.36 -6.31
CA ALA A 394 -0.25 -14.23 -6.98
C ALA A 394 1.13 -14.55 -7.59
N CYS A 395 1.93 -15.38 -6.92
CA CYS A 395 3.28 -15.72 -7.39
C CYS A 395 3.34 -16.98 -8.28
N VAL A 396 2.22 -17.64 -8.52
CA VAL A 396 2.20 -18.81 -9.41
C VAL A 396 2.49 -18.38 -10.84
N GLY A 397 3.45 -19.04 -11.47
CA GLY A 397 3.82 -18.80 -12.87
C GLY A 397 4.98 -17.84 -13.09
N PHE A 398 5.33 -17.00 -12.14
CA PHE A 398 6.57 -16.23 -12.19
C PHE A 398 7.78 -17.15 -11.94
N THR A 399 8.87 -16.93 -12.70
CA THR A 399 10.12 -17.71 -12.62
C THR A 399 11.34 -16.83 -12.36
N PHE A 400 11.17 -15.51 -12.22
CA PHE A 400 12.26 -14.63 -11.83
C PHE A 400 12.74 -14.94 -10.41
N ARG A 401 14.01 -14.63 -10.14
CA ARG A 401 14.57 -14.76 -8.80
C ARG A 401 14.04 -13.64 -7.91
N PRO A 402 13.46 -13.93 -6.73
CA PRO A 402 13.10 -12.90 -5.76
C PRO A 402 14.31 -12.06 -5.33
N ASP A 403 14.06 -10.75 -5.08
CA ASP A 403 14.98 -9.79 -4.45
C ASP A 403 14.36 -9.29 -3.14
N PRO A 404 14.34 -10.14 -2.08
CA PRO A 404 13.58 -9.85 -0.88
C PRO A 404 14.03 -8.57 -0.18
N ILE A 405 13.05 -7.81 0.33
CA ILE A 405 13.31 -6.66 1.20
C ILE A 405 14.07 -7.07 2.46
N PRO A 406 14.87 -6.18 3.07
CA PRO A 406 15.64 -6.48 4.27
C PRO A 406 14.78 -6.91 5.46
N ARG A 407 15.23 -7.86 6.24
CA ARG A 407 14.60 -8.24 7.51
C ARG A 407 14.93 -7.19 8.58
N LEU A 408 14.00 -6.26 8.82
CA LEU A 408 14.20 -5.13 9.72
C LEU A 408 14.27 -5.52 11.21
N ALA A 409 13.67 -6.65 11.60
CA ALA A 409 13.70 -7.13 12.99
C ALA A 409 14.95 -7.97 13.36
N SER A 410 15.92 -8.11 12.46
CA SER A 410 17.19 -8.72 12.84
C SER A 410 17.94 -7.83 13.86
N ARG A 411 18.74 -8.43 14.75
CA ARG A 411 19.53 -7.67 15.75
C ARG A 411 20.40 -6.60 15.10
N ALA A 412 21.03 -6.92 13.98
CA ALA A 412 21.86 -5.97 13.22
C ALA A 412 21.04 -4.82 12.63
N SER A 413 19.86 -5.12 12.06
CA SER A 413 18.96 -4.10 11.51
C SER A 413 18.44 -3.17 12.60
N LEU A 414 17.97 -3.73 13.73
CA LEU A 414 17.49 -2.95 14.87
C LEU A 414 18.55 -2.01 15.44
N ALA A 415 19.82 -2.46 15.55
CA ALA A 415 20.92 -1.60 15.99
C ALA A 415 21.09 -0.37 15.07
N ARG A 416 20.82 -0.52 13.77
CA ARG A 416 20.94 0.55 12.77
C ARG A 416 19.82 1.58 12.81
N ILE A 417 18.59 1.16 13.13
CA ILE A 417 17.37 1.98 13.00
C ILE A 417 16.72 2.39 14.31
N ARG A 418 17.15 1.84 15.46
CA ARG A 418 16.50 2.04 16.76
C ARG A 418 16.35 3.50 17.21
N ASN A 419 17.24 4.38 16.76
CA ASN A 419 17.25 5.79 17.15
C ASN A 419 16.51 6.70 16.14
N LEU A 420 15.97 6.12 15.05
CA LEU A 420 15.24 6.90 14.06
C LEU A 420 13.90 7.34 14.62
N LYS A 421 13.67 8.64 14.55
CA LYS A 421 12.43 9.29 14.97
C LYS A 421 11.49 9.34 13.78
N LEU A 422 10.52 8.44 13.73
CA LEU A 422 9.52 8.34 12.66
C LEU A 422 8.13 8.58 13.23
N ALA A 423 7.17 8.92 12.37
CA ALA A 423 5.75 8.93 12.68
C ALA A 423 5.08 7.68 12.09
N ILE A 424 4.20 7.05 12.86
CA ILE A 424 3.44 5.87 12.45
C ILE A 424 1.96 6.15 12.71
N SER A 425 1.11 5.87 11.71
CA SER A 425 -0.33 6.02 11.82
C SER A 425 -1.04 4.74 11.38
N ASN A 426 -2.04 4.31 12.13
CA ASN A 426 -2.87 3.14 11.82
C ASN A 426 -4.29 3.30 12.36
N SER A 427 -5.27 2.65 11.72
CA SER A 427 -6.61 2.48 12.27
C SER A 427 -6.76 1.18 13.05
N SER A 428 -7.68 1.16 14.03
CA SER A 428 -7.93 -0.02 14.85
C SER A 428 -8.58 -1.17 14.08
N ALA A 429 -9.34 -0.86 13.05
CA ALA A 429 -10.04 -1.81 12.20
C ALA A 429 -9.77 -1.52 10.71
N ASP A 430 -8.52 -1.22 10.37
CA ASP A 430 -8.08 -0.99 9.00
C ASP A 430 -8.34 -2.23 8.13
N PRO A 431 -9.09 -2.10 7.03
CA PRO A 431 -9.48 -3.23 6.17
C PRO A 431 -8.34 -3.79 5.29
N ALA A 432 -7.21 -3.07 5.20
CA ALA A 432 -6.09 -3.45 4.34
C ALA A 432 -4.81 -3.75 5.13
N THR A 433 -4.47 -2.90 6.11
CA THR A 433 -3.27 -3.03 6.93
C THR A 433 -3.64 -3.12 8.41
N PRO A 434 -3.92 -4.33 8.92
CA PRO A 434 -4.49 -4.51 10.25
C PRO A 434 -3.58 -3.96 11.36
N LEU A 435 -4.18 -3.46 12.45
CA LEU A 435 -3.47 -2.81 13.56
C LEU A 435 -2.30 -3.64 14.14
N VAL A 436 -2.36 -4.97 14.06
CA VAL A 436 -1.26 -5.84 14.47
C VAL A 436 0.03 -5.57 13.68
N TRP A 437 -0.10 -5.16 12.42
CA TRP A 437 1.04 -4.76 11.59
C TRP A 437 1.64 -3.42 12.05
N GLY A 438 0.78 -2.43 12.39
CA GLY A 438 1.22 -1.16 12.98
C GLY A 438 2.03 -1.37 14.27
N ARG A 439 1.58 -2.28 15.12
CA ARG A 439 2.30 -2.64 16.35
C ARG A 439 3.65 -3.31 16.09
N ALA A 440 3.74 -4.15 15.06
CA ALA A 440 5.01 -4.73 14.64
C ALA A 440 5.97 -3.65 14.14
N MET A 441 5.45 -2.64 13.43
CA MET A 441 6.24 -1.49 12.96
C MET A 441 6.76 -0.65 14.14
N ILE A 442 5.90 -0.31 15.11
CA ILE A 442 6.29 0.41 16.33
C ILE A 442 7.37 -0.34 17.12
N LYS A 443 7.29 -1.69 17.17
CA LYS A 443 8.31 -2.51 17.82
C LYS A 443 9.64 -2.45 17.06
N THR A 444 9.59 -2.34 15.76
CA THR A 444 10.76 -2.27 14.88
C THR A 444 11.45 -0.91 14.96
N PHE A 445 10.69 0.17 15.13
CA PHE A 445 11.18 1.54 15.30
C PHE A 445 10.84 2.07 16.70
N PRO A 446 11.59 1.69 17.74
CA PRO A 446 11.23 1.98 19.13
C PRO A 446 11.27 3.48 19.50
N SER A 447 11.97 4.30 18.73
CA SER A 447 12.00 5.76 18.89
C SER A 447 10.93 6.49 18.06
N ALA A 448 10.09 5.79 17.30
CA ALA A 448 8.94 6.37 16.63
C ALA A 448 7.83 6.70 17.62
N PHE A 449 7.02 7.71 17.28
CA PHE A 449 5.71 7.87 17.91
C PHE A 449 4.62 7.28 17.02
N ALA A 450 3.49 6.94 17.61
CA ALA A 450 2.39 6.32 16.90
C ALA A 450 1.05 6.98 17.25
N VAL A 451 0.26 7.25 16.24
CA VAL A 451 -1.13 7.70 16.33
C VAL A 451 -2.03 6.54 15.85
N THR A 452 -2.96 6.14 16.71
CA THR A 452 -3.94 5.10 16.40
C THR A 452 -5.33 5.73 16.36
N GLN A 453 -5.96 5.74 15.20
CA GLN A 453 -7.35 6.14 15.04
C GLN A 453 -8.27 4.95 15.36
N LEU A 454 -9.24 5.10 16.25
CA LEU A 454 -10.34 4.14 16.37
C LEU A 454 -11.22 4.27 15.13
N GLY A 455 -11.42 3.18 14.40
CA GLY A 455 -12.20 3.20 13.15
C GLY A 455 -11.66 2.26 12.09
N GLY A 456 -12.27 2.29 10.92
CA GLY A 456 -12.00 1.43 9.78
C GLY A 456 -11.43 2.16 8.56
N ASN A 457 -10.72 3.25 8.76
CA ASN A 457 -10.03 3.91 7.64
C ASN A 457 -8.74 3.16 7.28
N HIS A 458 -8.53 3.01 5.98
CA HIS A 458 -7.22 2.69 5.44
C HIS A 458 -6.50 4.00 5.11
N VAL A 459 -5.35 4.27 5.79
CA VAL A 459 -4.67 5.57 5.77
C VAL A 459 -5.48 6.66 6.49
N ASN A 460 -4.88 7.33 7.45
CA ASN A 460 -5.59 8.26 8.33
C ASN A 460 -5.27 9.74 8.08
N PHE A 461 -3.98 10.07 7.92
CA PHE A 461 -3.52 11.45 7.86
C PHE A 461 -4.22 12.20 6.72
N LEU A 462 -4.84 13.33 7.03
CA LEU A 462 -5.63 14.17 6.13
C LEU A 462 -6.81 13.45 5.44
N ARG A 463 -7.24 12.31 5.98
CA ARG A 463 -8.36 11.52 5.45
C ARG A 463 -9.47 11.26 6.46
N THR A 464 -9.19 11.47 7.76
CA THR A 464 -10.15 11.18 8.83
C THR A 464 -10.83 12.42 9.38
N GLU A 465 -10.43 13.63 8.94
CA GLU A 465 -10.93 14.91 9.45
C GLU A 465 -10.83 15.00 10.99
N SER A 466 -9.72 14.48 11.54
CA SER A 466 -9.48 14.38 12.97
C SER A 466 -8.22 15.14 13.36
N ASP A 467 -8.36 16.28 14.03
CA ASP A 467 -7.23 17.07 14.53
C ASP A 467 -6.32 16.23 15.45
N CYS A 468 -6.90 15.30 16.20
CA CYS A 468 -6.14 14.36 17.03
C CYS A 468 -5.15 13.51 16.20
N VAL A 469 -5.51 13.18 14.96
CA VAL A 469 -4.64 12.46 14.02
C VAL A 469 -3.74 13.44 13.28
N ASP A 470 -4.35 14.49 12.73
CA ASP A 470 -3.70 15.35 11.73
C ASP A 470 -2.66 16.29 12.34
N ASP A 471 -2.95 16.89 13.50
CA ASP A 471 -2.06 17.89 14.09
C ASP A 471 -0.70 17.33 14.48
N PRO A 472 -0.57 16.20 15.23
CA PRO A 472 0.75 15.70 15.61
C PRO A 472 1.56 15.20 14.40
N LEU A 473 0.90 14.66 13.37
CA LEU A 473 1.57 14.18 12.17
C LEU A 473 2.04 15.35 11.28
N ARG A 474 1.21 16.37 11.15
CA ARG A 474 1.51 17.61 10.44
C ARG A 474 2.66 18.36 11.11
N GLU A 475 2.59 18.54 12.44
CA GLU A 475 3.63 19.22 13.22
C GLU A 475 4.97 18.49 13.10
N TYR A 476 4.96 17.15 13.14
CA TYR A 476 6.19 16.37 12.94
C TYR A 476 6.78 16.58 11.54
N LEU A 477 5.98 16.54 10.48
CA LEU A 477 6.47 16.76 9.12
C LEU A 477 7.08 18.16 8.95
N LEU A 478 6.46 19.19 9.54
CA LEU A 478 6.92 20.58 9.43
C LEU A 478 8.15 20.86 10.30
N THR A 479 8.10 20.47 11.57
CA THR A 479 9.03 20.96 12.63
C THR A 479 9.91 19.87 13.24
N LEU A 480 9.68 18.60 12.93
CA LEU A 480 10.30 17.43 13.56
C LEU A 480 9.94 17.25 15.04
N LYS A 481 8.96 17.99 15.55
CA LYS A 481 8.48 17.80 16.91
C LYS A 481 7.78 16.46 17.05
N MET A 482 8.24 15.67 18.02
CA MET A 482 7.68 14.36 18.30
C MET A 482 6.45 14.50 19.21
N ALA A 483 5.37 13.85 18.84
CA ALA A 483 4.21 13.68 19.70
C ALA A 483 4.48 12.66 20.83
N PRO A 484 3.57 12.50 21.83
CA PRO A 484 3.64 11.40 22.79
C PRO A 484 3.80 10.06 22.08
N ARG A 485 4.56 9.15 22.67
CA ARG A 485 4.95 7.89 22.02
C ARG A 485 3.77 7.08 21.49
N ARG A 486 2.61 7.19 22.13
CA ARG A 486 1.35 6.59 21.69
C ARG A 486 0.22 7.57 21.93
N THR A 487 -0.54 7.83 20.89
CA THR A 487 -1.77 8.62 20.93
C THR A 487 -2.89 7.78 20.37
N THR A 488 -4.00 7.65 21.07
CA THR A 488 -5.21 6.99 20.58
C THR A 488 -6.27 8.06 20.36
N CYS A 489 -6.74 8.17 19.12
CA CYS A 489 -7.78 9.10 18.73
C CYS A 489 -9.12 8.38 18.67
N LEU A 490 -10.16 9.02 19.18
CA LEU A 490 -11.50 8.46 19.28
C LEU A 490 -12.11 8.24 17.90
N PHE A 491 -13.04 7.29 17.82
CA PHE A 491 -13.83 7.06 16.62
C PHE A 491 -14.68 8.29 16.30
N THR A 492 -14.53 8.80 15.10
CA THR A 492 -15.40 9.83 14.53
C THR A 492 -16.35 9.15 13.56
N ALA A 493 -17.63 9.13 13.89
CA ALA A 493 -18.64 8.56 13.01
C ALA A 493 -18.80 9.40 11.75
N PRO A 494 -18.78 8.80 10.56
CA PRO A 494 -19.09 9.53 9.34
C PRO A 494 -20.55 10.01 9.38
N ALA A 495 -20.82 11.20 8.83
CA ALA A 495 -22.15 11.78 8.79
C ALA A 495 -23.15 10.80 8.14
N GLY A 496 -24.31 10.63 8.77
CA GLY A 496 -25.36 9.71 8.31
C GLY A 496 -25.18 8.24 8.68
N LEU A 497 -24.14 7.86 9.43
CA LEU A 497 -24.02 6.50 9.96
C LEU A 497 -25.08 6.27 11.06
N ASP A 498 -25.88 5.22 10.93
CA ASP A 498 -26.86 4.83 11.96
C ASP A 498 -26.15 4.28 13.21
N MET A 499 -26.12 5.08 14.26
CA MET A 499 -25.52 4.79 15.56
C MET A 499 -26.58 4.57 16.66
N SER A 500 -27.86 4.47 16.31
CA SER A 500 -28.99 4.47 17.26
C SER A 500 -28.87 3.41 18.37
N ALA A 501 -28.40 2.21 18.04
CA ALA A 501 -28.21 1.12 19.01
C ALA A 501 -27.04 1.37 19.98
N VAL A 502 -26.02 2.14 19.58
CA VAL A 502 -24.87 2.50 20.44
C VAL A 502 -25.24 3.60 21.41
N ALA A 503 -25.99 4.61 20.95
CA ALA A 503 -26.50 5.69 21.79
C ALA A 503 -27.38 5.17 22.93
N ALA A 504 -28.17 4.12 22.66
CA ALA A 504 -29.02 3.47 23.67
C ALA A 504 -28.25 2.72 24.75
N SER A 505 -27.01 2.25 24.48
CA SER A 505 -26.24 1.38 25.39
C SER A 505 -25.44 2.12 26.46
N LYS A 506 -25.32 3.45 26.42
CA LYS A 506 -24.50 4.31 27.33
C LYS A 506 -23.06 3.79 27.59
N ARG A 507 -22.56 2.88 26.77
CA ARG A 507 -21.16 2.41 26.89
C ARG A 507 -20.27 3.45 26.22
N THR A 508 -19.61 4.26 27.05
CA THR A 508 -18.41 4.97 26.61
C THR A 508 -17.41 3.91 26.13
N LEU A 509 -17.07 3.94 24.87
CA LEU A 509 -15.98 3.11 24.34
C LEU A 509 -14.70 3.61 25.01
N ASP A 510 -14.23 2.91 26.06
CA ASP A 510 -12.88 3.11 26.57
C ASP A 510 -11.90 2.76 25.44
N PRO A 511 -11.14 3.72 24.91
CA PRO A 511 -10.26 3.52 23.78
C PRO A 511 -9.26 2.39 24.00
N ASP A 512 -8.70 2.31 25.22
CA ASP A 512 -7.70 1.29 25.54
C ASP A 512 -8.34 -0.10 25.69
N ALA A 513 -9.53 -0.17 26.26
CA ALA A 513 -10.29 -1.42 26.35
C ALA A 513 -10.74 -1.93 24.95
N VAL A 514 -11.11 -1.04 24.05
CA VAL A 514 -11.44 -1.40 22.65
C VAL A 514 -10.20 -1.93 21.93
N VAL A 515 -9.08 -1.23 22.04
CA VAL A 515 -7.80 -1.65 21.46
C VAL A 515 -7.35 -3.00 22.05
N GLU A 516 -7.42 -3.18 23.38
CA GLU A 516 -7.09 -4.45 24.04
C GLU A 516 -8.02 -5.59 23.64
N THR A 517 -9.33 -5.32 23.47
CA THR A 517 -10.31 -6.32 23.01
C THR A 517 -10.03 -6.76 21.58
N ILE A 518 -9.77 -5.82 20.66
CA ILE A 518 -9.39 -6.13 19.27
C ILE A 518 -8.12 -6.99 19.25
N LEU A 519 -7.15 -6.69 20.11
CA LEU A 519 -5.90 -7.41 20.16
C LEU A 519 -6.00 -8.77 20.85
N ARG A 520 -6.85 -8.90 21.87
CA ARG A 520 -7.15 -10.19 22.49
C ARG A 520 -7.79 -11.11 21.48
N ASN A 521 -8.77 -10.63 20.71
CA ASN A 521 -9.42 -11.39 19.64
C ASN A 521 -8.42 -11.79 18.54
N ASN A 522 -7.45 -10.93 18.24
CA ASN A 522 -6.37 -11.23 17.31
C ASN A 522 -5.35 -12.24 17.88
N ARG A 523 -5.09 -12.26 19.18
CA ARG A 523 -4.23 -13.26 19.83
C ARG A 523 -4.90 -14.63 19.98
N LEU A 524 -6.16 -14.67 20.37
CA LEU A 524 -6.93 -15.91 20.51
C LEU A 524 -7.16 -16.62 19.17
N SER A 525 -7.12 -15.88 18.07
CA SER A 525 -7.15 -16.43 16.72
C SER A 525 -5.77 -16.89 16.20
N GLY A 526 -4.74 -16.75 17.00
CA GLY A 526 -3.34 -17.11 16.67
C GLY A 526 -2.82 -18.40 17.32
N LYS A 527 -3.71 -19.17 18.04
CA LYS A 527 -3.40 -20.52 18.52
C LYS A 527 -3.89 -21.58 17.53
#